data_c67a81c0d87b60af8e94a32fab4043f6
#
_entry.id   c67a81c0d87b60af8e94a32fab4043f6
#
_cell.length_a   1.000
_cell.length_b   1.000
_cell.length_c   1.000
_cell.angle_alpha   90.00
_cell.angle_beta   90.00
_cell.angle_gamma   90.00
#
_symmetry.space_group_name_H-M   'P 1'
#
loop_
_entity.id
_entity.type
_entity.pdbx_description
1 polymer ?
#
loop_
_entity_poly.entity_id
_entity_poly.type
_entity_poly.pdbx_seq_one_letter_code
_entity_poly.pdbx_strand_id
1 'polypeptide(L)'
;MKPRQNPPGNKNMIGAKVVALRKAKKIKQKDFLAKLQTVGLDISATSLSRLEGQYRLVQDYEIVAIAKALDISIEDLLGKRRND
;
A
#
# COMPACT_ATOMS: atom_id res chain seq x y z
N MET A 1 -16.72 -16.01 9.09
CA MET A 1 -15.86 -14.93 9.38
C MET A 1 -16.59 -13.67 9.79
N LYS A 2 -16.07 -13.01 10.77
CA LYS A 2 -16.77 -11.87 11.26
C LYS A 2 -16.53 -10.66 10.38
N PRO A 3 -17.57 -9.95 10.06
CA PRO A 3 -17.39 -8.78 9.20
C PRO A 3 -16.57 -7.72 9.91
N ARG A 4 -15.88 -6.93 9.13
CA ARG A 4 -15.08 -5.86 9.69
C ARG A 4 -16.00 -4.77 10.19
N GLN A 5 -15.58 -4.18 11.29
CA GLN A 5 -16.31 -3.08 11.84
C GLN A 5 -16.34 -1.93 10.84
N ASN A 6 -15.20 -1.67 10.24
CA ASN A 6 -15.07 -0.63 9.23
C ASN A 6 -14.62 -1.31 7.95
N PRO A 7 -15.55 -1.57 7.04
CA PRO A 7 -15.18 -2.23 5.80
C PRO A 7 -14.15 -1.39 5.06
N PRO A 8 -13.31 -2.03 4.27
CA PRO A 8 -12.32 -1.29 3.50
C PRO A 8 -13.00 -0.38 2.51
N GLY A 9 -12.33 0.69 2.15
CA GLY A 9 -12.82 1.56 1.11
C GLY A 9 -12.64 0.91 -0.25
N ASN A 10 -12.96 1.65 -1.28
CA ASN A 10 -12.82 1.15 -2.65
C ASN A 10 -12.18 2.20 -3.54
N LYS A 11 -11.40 3.10 -2.96
CA LYS A 11 -10.79 4.19 -3.71
C LYS A 11 -9.49 3.83 -4.39
N ASN A 12 -8.91 2.69 -4.03
CA ASN A 12 -7.72 2.21 -4.72
C ASN A 12 -7.72 0.69 -4.65
N MET A 13 -6.91 0.09 -5.50
CA MET A 13 -6.86 -1.36 -5.59
C MET A 13 -5.65 -1.97 -4.90
N ILE A 14 -4.75 -1.16 -4.39
CA ILE A 14 -3.49 -1.68 -3.87
C ILE A 14 -3.40 -1.70 -2.35
N GLY A 15 -4.29 -1.00 -1.66
CA GLY A 15 -4.14 -0.83 -0.22
C GLY A 15 -4.06 -2.14 0.54
N ALA A 16 -4.97 -3.06 0.27
CA ALA A 16 -4.95 -4.35 0.96
C ALA A 16 -3.69 -5.14 0.63
N LYS A 17 -3.23 -5.05 -0.60
CA LYS A 17 -2.02 -5.74 -1.01
C LYS A 17 -0.80 -5.15 -0.34
N VAL A 18 -0.75 -3.83 -0.19
CA VAL A 18 0.34 -3.17 0.52
C VAL A 18 0.42 -3.70 1.95
N VAL A 19 -0.73 -3.78 2.63
CA VAL A 19 -0.76 -4.29 4.00
C VAL A 19 -0.29 -5.73 4.03
N ALA A 20 -0.79 -6.57 3.12
CA ALA A 20 -0.42 -7.98 3.10
C ALA A 20 1.08 -8.17 2.85
N LEU A 21 1.63 -7.42 1.89
CA LEU A 21 3.05 -7.52 1.58
C LEU A 21 3.91 -7.00 2.71
N ARG A 22 3.49 -5.89 3.31
CA ARG A 22 4.20 -5.31 4.43
C ARG A 22 4.27 -6.31 5.60
N LYS A 23 3.13 -6.92 5.91
CA LYS A 23 3.07 -7.89 7.00
C LYS A 23 3.87 -9.14 6.68
N ALA A 24 3.82 -9.58 5.44
CA ALA A 24 4.62 -10.74 5.03
C ALA A 24 6.11 -10.49 5.21
N LYS A 25 6.53 -9.24 5.05
CA LYS A 25 7.93 -8.86 5.25
C LYS A 25 8.20 -8.40 6.66
N LYS A 26 7.20 -8.46 7.53
CA LYS A 26 7.31 -8.08 8.94
C LYS A 26 7.73 -6.62 9.11
N ILE A 27 7.18 -5.75 8.29
CA ILE A 27 7.46 -4.31 8.35
C ILE A 27 6.27 -3.62 8.99
N LYS A 28 6.52 -2.94 10.10
CA LYS A 28 5.48 -2.17 10.77
C LYS A 28 5.15 -0.94 9.95
N GLN A 29 3.96 -0.42 10.13
CA GLN A 29 3.52 0.73 9.35
C GLN A 29 4.47 1.92 9.50
N LYS A 30 4.93 2.19 10.72
CA LYS A 30 5.82 3.33 10.90
C LYS A 30 7.16 3.13 10.21
N ASP A 31 7.63 1.89 10.16
CA ASP A 31 8.89 1.60 9.46
C ASP A 31 8.70 1.71 7.96
N PHE A 32 7.53 1.31 7.48
CA PHE A 32 7.20 1.44 6.07
C PHE A 32 7.12 2.91 5.69
N LEU A 33 6.52 3.72 6.55
CA LEU A 33 6.46 5.17 6.32
C LEU A 33 7.87 5.74 6.15
N ALA A 34 8.79 5.32 7.03
CA ALA A 34 10.16 5.78 6.93
C ALA A 34 10.81 5.34 5.62
N LYS A 35 10.54 4.11 5.18
CA LYS A 35 11.06 3.64 3.91
C LYS A 35 10.52 4.46 2.75
N LEU A 36 9.25 4.81 2.79
CA LEU A 36 8.65 5.63 1.73
C LEU A 36 9.34 6.98 1.67
N GLN A 37 9.58 7.59 2.83
CA GLN A 37 10.26 8.88 2.87
C GLN A 37 11.67 8.77 2.32
N THR A 38 12.33 7.66 2.60
CA THR A 38 13.69 7.43 2.08
C THR A 38 13.71 7.38 0.55
N VAL A 39 12.67 6.82 -0.06
CA VAL A 39 12.62 6.77 -1.52
C VAL A 39 11.94 7.99 -2.12
N GLY A 40 11.72 9.03 -1.31
CA GLY A 40 11.29 10.32 -1.81
C GLY A 40 9.80 10.61 -1.71
N LEU A 41 9.05 9.75 -1.08
CA LEU A 41 7.60 9.99 -0.93
C LEU A 41 7.33 10.54 0.47
N ASP A 42 6.97 11.81 0.53
CA ASP A 42 6.73 12.48 1.80
C ASP A 42 5.22 12.52 2.08
N ILE A 43 4.73 11.50 2.75
CA ILE A 43 3.32 11.46 3.14
C ILE A 43 3.22 11.30 4.64
N SER A 44 2.07 11.65 5.20
CA SER A 44 1.86 11.55 6.63
C SER A 44 1.40 10.13 6.99
N ALA A 45 1.50 9.80 8.27
CA ALA A 45 1.02 8.52 8.76
C ALA A 45 -0.48 8.36 8.50
N THR A 46 -1.23 9.44 8.67
CA THR A 46 -2.67 9.41 8.41
C THR A 46 -2.94 9.10 6.93
N SER A 47 -2.19 9.76 6.05
CA SER A 47 -2.38 9.53 4.62
C SER A 47 -2.05 8.09 4.25
N LEU A 48 -0.99 7.53 4.83
CA LEU A 48 -0.63 6.14 4.59
C LEU A 48 -1.71 5.20 5.10
N SER A 49 -2.26 5.47 6.28
CA SER A 49 -3.34 4.64 6.83
C SER A 49 -4.54 4.65 5.91
N ARG A 50 -4.88 5.81 5.36
CA ARG A 50 -6.03 5.90 4.46
C ARG A 50 -5.76 5.17 3.15
N LEU A 51 -4.52 5.22 2.67
CA LEU A 51 -4.14 4.47 1.48
C LEU A 51 -4.29 2.98 1.73
N GLU A 52 -3.75 2.51 2.85
CA GLU A 52 -3.79 1.08 3.18
C GLU A 52 -5.22 0.60 3.41
N GLY A 53 -6.09 1.48 3.90
CA GLY A 53 -7.49 1.14 4.10
C GLY A 53 -8.33 1.29 2.85
N GLN A 54 -7.72 1.74 1.76
CA GLN A 54 -8.40 1.96 0.49
C GLN A 54 -9.44 3.07 0.55
N TYR A 55 -9.17 4.08 1.39
CA TYR A 55 -10.08 5.20 1.58
C TYR A 55 -9.71 6.43 0.78
N ARG A 56 -8.59 6.39 0.04
CA ARG A 56 -8.22 7.50 -0.81
C ARG A 56 -7.61 6.99 -2.10
N LEU A 57 -7.59 7.85 -3.10
CA LEU A 57 -6.95 7.54 -4.37
C LEU A 57 -5.45 7.51 -4.17
N VAL A 58 -4.77 6.83 -5.07
CA VAL A 58 -3.32 6.71 -5.04
C VAL A 58 -2.77 7.32 -6.32
N GLN A 59 -1.80 8.20 -6.17
CA GLN A 59 -1.17 8.84 -7.31
C GLN A 59 -0.14 7.89 -7.94
N ASP A 60 0.14 8.10 -9.21
CA ASP A 60 1.05 7.21 -9.91
C ASP A 60 2.44 7.20 -9.29
N TYR A 61 2.96 8.36 -8.86
CA TYR A 61 4.28 8.41 -8.24
C TYR A 61 4.28 7.68 -6.89
N GLU A 62 3.12 7.61 -6.24
CA GLU A 62 3.02 6.85 -5.00
C GLU A 62 3.16 5.36 -5.28
N ILE A 63 2.59 4.89 -6.38
CA ILE A 63 2.72 3.49 -6.75
C ILE A 63 4.19 3.12 -6.94
N VAL A 64 4.93 3.99 -7.63
CA VAL A 64 6.35 3.74 -7.85
C VAL A 64 7.12 3.70 -6.54
N ALA A 65 6.84 4.65 -5.65
CA ALA A 65 7.53 4.70 -4.36
C ALA A 65 7.21 3.48 -3.50
N ILE A 66 5.95 3.06 -3.50
CA ILE A 66 5.54 1.90 -2.71
C ILE A 66 6.23 0.63 -3.22
N ALA A 67 6.28 0.46 -4.53
CA ALA A 67 6.94 -0.70 -5.09
C ALA A 67 8.43 -0.72 -4.71
N LYS A 68 9.08 0.44 -4.76
CA LYS A 68 10.47 0.52 -4.35
C LYS A 68 10.65 0.20 -2.87
N ALA A 69 9.79 0.76 -2.02
CA ALA A 69 9.90 0.54 -0.59
C ALA A 69 9.65 -0.91 -0.20
N LEU A 70 8.80 -1.60 -0.95
CA LEU A 70 8.53 -3.01 -0.71
C LEU A 70 9.47 -3.92 -1.48
N ASP A 71 10.32 -3.35 -2.33
CA ASP A 71 11.27 -4.10 -3.14
C ASP A 71 10.56 -5.13 -4.01
N ILE A 72 9.54 -4.70 -4.69
CA ILE A 72 8.79 -5.53 -5.63
C ILE A 72 8.58 -4.75 -6.92
N SER A 73 8.15 -5.45 -7.95
CA SER A 73 7.84 -4.78 -9.22
C SER A 73 6.48 -4.11 -9.11
N ILE A 74 6.25 -3.13 -9.97
CA ILE A 74 4.94 -2.48 -10.03
C ILE A 74 3.88 -3.49 -10.44
N GLU A 75 4.22 -4.41 -11.31
CA GLU A 75 3.29 -5.45 -11.73
C GLU A 75 2.85 -6.31 -10.55
N ASP A 76 3.80 -6.66 -9.70
CA ASP A 76 3.45 -7.44 -8.51
C ASP A 76 2.54 -6.65 -7.59
N LEU A 77 2.84 -5.36 -7.45
CA LEU A 77 2.02 -4.51 -6.59
C LEU A 77 0.61 -4.38 -7.11
N LEU A 78 0.46 -4.21 -8.41
CA LEU A 78 -0.87 -4.03 -9.00
C LEU A 78 -1.64 -5.33 -9.15
N GLY A 79 -1.03 -6.46 -8.84
CA GLY A 79 -1.70 -7.73 -8.95
C GLY A 79 -1.93 -8.09 -10.39
N LYS A 80 -0.82 -8.13 -11.16
CA LYS A 80 -0.91 -8.42 -12.57
C LYS A 80 -1.88 -9.55 -12.85
N ARG A 81 -2.81 -9.33 -13.76
CA ARG A 81 -3.80 -10.30 -14.03
C ARG A 81 -3.40 -11.16 -15.05
N ARG A 82 -3.68 -12.10 -15.07
CA ARG A 82 -3.39 -12.96 -15.95
C ARG A 82 -4.37 -13.14 -16.82
N ASN A 83 -4.67 -13.05 -17.55
CA ASN A 83 -5.52 -13.12 -18.26
C ASN A 83 -5.98 -13.64 -18.48
N ASP A 84 -5.82 -13.51 -18.20
CA ASP A 84 -5.98 -13.75 -17.87
C ASP A 84 -6.31 -13.80 -18.07
#